data_f16bf048a6b44cb2c853a5ad9fb1852e
#
_entry.id   f16bf048a6b44cb2c853a5ad9fb1852e
#
_cell.length_a   1.000
_cell.length_b   1.000
_cell.length_c   1.000
_cell.angle_alpha   90.00
_cell.angle_beta   90.00
_cell.angle_gamma   90.00
#
_symmetry.space_group_name_H-M   'P 1'
#
loop_
_entity.id
_entity.type
_entity.pdbx_description
1 polymer ?
#
loop_
_entity_poly.entity_id
_entity_poly.type
_entity_poly.pdbx_seq_one_letter_code
_entity_poly.pdbx_strand_id
1 'polypeptide(L)'
;MAGKLWDKGYEPDKMIEEYTVGDDRELDMRLARYDVEGSLAHIAMLETIGLLTAEELEKLTAGLKEIAAEIEAGRFEIEPGTEDVHSQVELMLTRRLGDAGKKIHSGRSRNDQVLVDLKLFLRDELRQVADAVKRVFDRLQEQSEKYKEVLMPGYTHLQIAMPSSFGLWFGAYAETLVDDMRLLAAAWHIANQNPLGSAAGYGSSFPLDRTMTTRLMGFEELHYNVVAAQMSRGKSERAAAAAIAAVAATIGRLAMDVCLFMSQNFGFVSLPDELTTGSSIMPHKKNPDVFEIMRGRCNRLQSVPNEIALLTTNLPVGYHRDLQLLKDILFPATTEIKRTLAMCDFMLAHIRVNEHILDDKKYDYLFTVEDVNRMVLAGTPFREAYKQVGMAVQRGEYTPTREVRHTHEGSIGNLCTAQIRRKMERVMQEFE
;
A
#
# COMPACT_ATOMS: atom_id res chain seq x y z
N MET A 1 27.64 29.34 -13.45
CA MET A 1 26.78 29.40 -12.25
C MET A 1 25.41 28.87 -12.65
N ALA A 2 24.91 27.87 -11.99
CA ALA A 2 23.54 27.40 -12.22
C ALA A 2 22.61 28.45 -11.61
N GLY A 3 22.01 29.31 -12.43
CA GLY A 3 21.03 30.30 -12.00
C GLY A 3 19.71 29.63 -11.69
N LYS A 4 19.08 29.97 -10.57
CA LYS A 4 17.70 29.54 -10.29
C LYS A 4 16.80 30.15 -11.38
N LEU A 5 15.77 29.45 -11.84
CA LEU A 5 14.81 29.90 -12.84
C LEU A 5 14.21 31.31 -12.56
N TRP A 6 14.20 31.70 -11.29
CA TRP A 6 13.72 33.01 -10.81
C TRP A 6 14.81 33.95 -10.34
N ASP A 7 16.10 33.69 -10.71
CA ASP A 7 17.25 34.52 -10.33
C ASP A 7 17.11 35.95 -10.84
N LYS A 8 17.06 36.88 -9.91
CA LYS A 8 17.01 38.34 -10.16
C LYS A 8 18.31 39.05 -9.75
N GLY A 9 19.41 38.31 -9.58
CA GLY A 9 20.72 38.86 -9.27
C GLY A 9 21.00 39.08 -7.78
N TYR A 10 20.24 38.45 -6.87
CA TYR A 10 20.56 38.36 -5.45
C TYR A 10 20.54 36.92 -4.96
N GLU A 11 21.50 36.54 -4.11
CA GLU A 11 21.53 35.22 -3.47
C GLU A 11 20.60 35.19 -2.25
N PRO A 12 19.69 34.23 -2.13
CA PRO A 12 18.91 34.04 -0.92
C PRO A 12 19.86 33.74 0.26
N ASP A 13 19.45 34.14 1.46
CA ASP A 13 20.14 33.75 2.68
C ASP A 13 20.18 32.22 2.80
N LYS A 14 21.37 31.70 3.12
CA LYS A 14 21.64 30.26 3.18
C LYS A 14 20.71 29.52 4.14
N MET A 15 20.40 30.12 5.29
CA MET A 15 19.50 29.54 6.28
C MET A 15 18.05 29.44 5.74
N ILE A 16 17.61 30.44 4.97
CA ILE A 16 16.29 30.42 4.31
C ILE A 16 16.26 29.33 3.24
N GLU A 17 17.32 29.20 2.44
CA GLU A 17 17.41 28.17 1.41
C GLU A 17 17.39 26.76 2.04
N GLU A 18 18.21 26.50 3.04
CA GLU A 18 18.25 25.22 3.76
C GLU A 18 16.89 24.87 4.37
N TYR A 19 16.21 25.83 5.01
CA TYR A 19 14.90 25.61 5.60
C TYR A 19 13.80 25.34 4.59
N THR A 20 13.82 26.02 3.43
CA THR A 20 12.75 25.91 2.42
C THR A 20 12.95 24.78 1.44
N VAL A 21 14.17 24.32 1.20
CA VAL A 21 14.46 23.14 0.38
C VAL A 21 14.33 21.87 1.20
N GLY A 22 14.84 21.86 2.44
CA GLY A 22 14.81 20.67 3.31
C GLY A 22 15.40 19.44 2.61
N ASP A 23 14.72 18.32 2.75
CA ASP A 23 15.11 17.02 2.18
C ASP A 23 14.59 16.81 0.73
N ASP A 24 14.07 17.86 0.10
CA ASP A 24 13.44 17.79 -1.23
C ASP A 24 14.38 17.20 -2.30
N ARG A 25 15.67 17.54 -2.27
CA ARG A 25 16.64 17.00 -3.23
C ARG A 25 16.76 15.48 -3.15
N GLU A 26 16.78 14.92 -1.95
CA GLU A 26 16.86 13.46 -1.73
C GLU A 26 15.55 12.77 -2.13
N LEU A 27 14.43 13.36 -1.77
CA LEU A 27 13.12 12.81 -2.07
C LEU A 27 12.79 12.90 -3.57
N ASP A 28 13.18 13.98 -4.23
CA ASP A 28 12.97 14.19 -5.65
C ASP A 28 13.76 13.21 -6.54
N MET A 29 14.83 12.62 -6.03
CA MET A 29 15.51 11.52 -6.73
C MET A 29 14.55 10.37 -7.06
N ARG A 30 13.52 10.14 -6.25
CA ARG A 30 12.48 9.14 -6.53
C ARG A 30 11.52 9.57 -7.63
N LEU A 31 11.45 10.85 -7.95
CA LEU A 31 10.61 11.41 -9.01
C LEU A 31 11.32 11.53 -10.35
N ALA A 32 12.65 11.41 -10.40
CA ALA A 32 13.47 11.72 -11.56
C ALA A 32 13.02 10.99 -12.84
N ARG A 33 12.68 9.72 -12.78
CA ARG A 33 12.20 8.96 -13.94
C ARG A 33 10.84 9.46 -14.43
N TYR A 34 9.98 9.92 -13.53
CA TYR A 34 8.64 10.40 -13.84
C TYR A 34 8.68 11.82 -14.44
N ASP A 35 9.63 12.68 -13.99
CA ASP A 35 9.88 13.98 -14.61
C ASP A 35 10.34 13.81 -16.07
N VAL A 36 11.20 12.84 -16.34
CA VAL A 36 11.59 12.51 -17.72
C VAL A 36 10.40 11.99 -18.54
N GLU A 37 9.57 11.12 -17.99
CA GLU A 37 8.36 10.60 -18.66
C GLU A 37 7.37 11.72 -18.98
N GLY A 38 7.05 12.59 -18.02
CA GLY A 38 6.20 13.75 -18.20
C GLY A 38 6.79 14.76 -19.21
N SER A 39 8.09 14.96 -19.16
CA SER A 39 8.81 15.84 -20.08
C SER A 39 8.80 15.33 -21.52
N LEU A 40 8.96 14.02 -21.75
CA LEU A 40 8.86 13.42 -23.09
C LEU A 40 7.47 13.64 -23.71
N ALA A 41 6.42 13.41 -22.94
CA ALA A 41 5.05 13.67 -23.39
C ALA A 41 4.82 15.16 -23.67
N HIS A 42 5.38 16.04 -22.83
CA HIS A 42 5.24 17.48 -22.97
C HIS A 42 5.91 18.03 -24.24
N ILE A 43 7.17 17.66 -24.50
CA ILE A 43 7.88 18.15 -25.70
C ILE A 43 7.24 17.64 -27.01
N ALA A 44 6.71 16.40 -26.99
CA ALA A 44 5.96 15.88 -28.13
C ALA A 44 4.70 16.74 -28.42
N MET A 45 4.00 17.17 -27.38
CA MET A 45 2.86 18.08 -27.52
C MET A 45 3.32 19.49 -27.97
N LEU A 46 4.42 20.02 -27.45
CA LEU A 46 4.93 21.36 -27.83
C LEU A 46 5.26 21.45 -29.32
N GLU A 47 5.76 20.38 -29.93
CA GLU A 47 6.01 20.33 -31.37
C GLU A 47 4.70 20.44 -32.17
N THR A 48 3.65 19.72 -31.78
CA THR A 48 2.37 19.73 -32.51
C THR A 48 1.67 21.08 -32.45
N ILE A 49 1.96 21.92 -31.47
CA ILE A 49 1.41 23.28 -31.33
C ILE A 49 2.38 24.38 -31.84
N GLY A 50 3.51 23.96 -32.47
CA GLY A 50 4.46 24.87 -33.10
C GLY A 50 5.40 25.63 -32.16
N LEU A 51 5.53 25.22 -30.91
CA LEU A 51 6.49 25.78 -29.95
C LEU A 51 7.88 25.15 -30.04
N LEU A 52 7.97 23.97 -30.64
CA LEU A 52 9.21 23.28 -30.99
C LEU A 52 9.19 22.96 -32.50
N THR A 53 10.37 22.97 -33.12
CA THR A 53 10.56 22.38 -34.45
C THR A 53 10.75 20.85 -34.30
N ALA A 54 10.55 20.10 -35.38
CA ALA A 54 10.83 18.65 -35.40
C ALA A 54 12.30 18.33 -35.05
N GLU A 55 13.26 19.16 -35.48
CA GLU A 55 14.68 18.99 -35.11
C GLU A 55 14.93 19.23 -33.62
N GLU A 56 14.26 20.23 -33.01
CA GLU A 56 14.36 20.48 -31.56
C GLU A 56 13.72 19.35 -30.76
N LEU A 57 12.59 18.82 -31.22
CA LEU A 57 11.95 17.65 -30.60
C LEU A 57 12.89 16.43 -30.63
N GLU A 58 13.54 16.16 -31.77
CA GLU A 58 14.49 15.04 -31.87
C GLU A 58 15.65 15.19 -30.88
N LYS A 59 16.27 16.38 -30.81
CA LYS A 59 17.38 16.67 -29.90
C LYS A 59 16.96 16.56 -28.43
N LEU A 60 15.82 17.12 -28.05
CA LEU A 60 15.31 17.07 -26.69
C LEU A 60 14.94 15.63 -26.30
N THR A 61 14.33 14.87 -27.22
CA THR A 61 14.02 13.46 -26.98
C THR A 61 15.28 12.62 -26.75
N ALA A 62 16.33 12.83 -27.54
CA ALA A 62 17.62 12.16 -27.35
C ALA A 62 18.23 12.53 -25.98
N GLY A 63 18.27 13.83 -25.65
CA GLY A 63 18.80 14.30 -24.37
C GLY A 63 18.05 13.77 -23.15
N LEU A 64 16.70 13.71 -23.20
CA LEU A 64 15.88 13.11 -22.13
C LEU A 64 16.11 11.62 -21.99
N LYS A 65 16.27 10.87 -23.08
CA LYS A 65 16.60 9.44 -23.04
C LYS A 65 17.98 9.17 -22.45
N GLU A 66 18.96 10.04 -22.71
CA GLU A 66 20.27 9.96 -22.05
C GLU A 66 20.16 10.20 -20.55
N ILE A 67 19.37 11.19 -20.13
CA ILE A 67 19.10 11.45 -18.70
C ILE A 67 18.39 10.25 -18.07
N ALA A 68 17.40 9.65 -18.74
CA ALA A 68 16.76 8.41 -18.26
C ALA A 68 17.77 7.28 -18.03
N ALA A 69 18.71 7.08 -18.97
CA ALA A 69 19.76 6.08 -18.82
C ALA A 69 20.72 6.38 -17.67
N GLU A 70 20.99 7.65 -17.37
CA GLU A 70 21.78 8.06 -16.20
C GLU A 70 21.04 7.80 -14.89
N ILE A 71 19.72 8.03 -14.85
CA ILE A 71 18.85 7.72 -13.71
C ILE A 71 18.84 6.20 -13.44
N GLU A 72 18.61 5.39 -14.47
CA GLU A 72 18.60 3.92 -14.36
C GLU A 72 19.96 3.36 -13.90
N ALA A 73 21.05 3.97 -14.35
CA ALA A 73 22.41 3.60 -13.95
C ALA A 73 22.85 4.15 -12.59
N GLY A 74 21.97 4.88 -11.87
CA GLY A 74 22.28 5.49 -10.57
C GLY A 74 23.34 6.58 -10.62
N ARG A 75 23.51 7.26 -11.76
CA ARG A 75 24.49 8.33 -11.97
C ARG A 75 23.87 9.73 -12.00
N PHE A 76 22.55 9.81 -11.99
CA PHE A 76 21.86 11.09 -11.92
C PHE A 76 21.92 11.64 -10.49
N GLU A 77 22.23 12.92 -10.34
CA GLU A 77 22.29 13.63 -9.06
C GLU A 77 21.71 15.02 -9.24
N ILE A 78 21.03 15.52 -8.22
CA ILE A 78 20.62 16.93 -8.14
C ILE A 78 21.78 17.74 -7.57
N GLU A 79 22.41 18.57 -8.41
CA GLU A 79 23.62 19.30 -8.06
C GLU A 79 23.36 20.31 -6.93
N PRO A 80 24.39 20.57 -6.06
CA PRO A 80 24.32 21.68 -5.11
C PRO A 80 24.01 23.01 -5.80
N GLY A 81 23.04 23.75 -5.28
CA GLY A 81 22.55 25.01 -5.89
C GLY A 81 21.39 24.82 -6.87
N THR A 82 21.05 23.56 -7.22
CA THR A 82 19.79 23.24 -7.91
C THR A 82 18.72 22.89 -6.88
N GLU A 83 17.50 23.37 -7.05
CA GLU A 83 16.46 23.28 -6.02
C GLU A 83 15.75 21.93 -6.02
N ASP A 84 15.49 21.38 -7.22
CA ASP A 84 14.68 20.18 -7.43
C ASP A 84 15.07 19.41 -8.72
N VAL A 85 14.40 18.28 -8.94
CA VAL A 85 14.60 17.42 -10.11
C VAL A 85 14.30 18.14 -11.43
N HIS A 86 13.26 18.98 -11.47
CA HIS A 86 12.85 19.70 -12.68
C HIS A 86 13.94 20.66 -13.15
N SER A 87 14.48 21.43 -12.21
CA SER A 87 15.60 22.35 -12.46
C SER A 87 16.86 21.60 -12.90
N GLN A 88 17.11 20.40 -12.33
CA GLN A 88 18.27 19.59 -12.72
C GLN A 88 18.14 19.06 -14.15
N VAL A 89 16.99 18.53 -14.54
CA VAL A 89 16.75 18.03 -15.90
C VAL A 89 16.87 19.18 -16.91
N GLU A 90 16.25 20.33 -16.65
CA GLU A 90 16.37 21.52 -17.52
C GLU A 90 17.82 22.00 -17.64
N LEU A 91 18.57 22.05 -16.53
CA LEU A 91 19.97 22.43 -16.50
C LEU A 91 20.84 21.48 -17.38
N MET A 92 20.63 20.18 -17.25
CA MET A 92 21.35 19.18 -18.05
C MET A 92 21.05 19.33 -19.54
N LEU A 93 19.78 19.51 -19.90
CA LEU A 93 19.37 19.73 -21.30
C LEU A 93 19.93 21.05 -21.84
N THR A 94 19.90 22.12 -21.04
CA THR A 94 20.46 23.43 -21.44
C THR A 94 21.97 23.33 -21.66
N ARG A 95 22.72 22.64 -20.83
CA ARG A 95 24.17 22.44 -21.02
C ARG A 95 24.48 21.61 -22.28
N ARG A 96 23.65 20.66 -22.65
CA ARG A 96 23.84 19.82 -23.83
C ARG A 96 23.36 20.45 -25.13
N LEU A 97 22.23 21.16 -25.08
CA LEU A 97 21.50 21.60 -26.27
C LEU A 97 21.36 23.13 -26.40
N GLY A 98 21.90 23.89 -25.46
CA GLY A 98 21.80 25.36 -25.48
C GLY A 98 20.35 25.85 -25.40
N ASP A 99 19.96 26.75 -26.29
CA ASP A 99 18.63 27.38 -26.25
C ASP A 99 17.47 26.41 -26.49
N ALA A 100 17.69 25.30 -27.21
CA ALA A 100 16.68 24.26 -27.36
C ALA A 100 16.33 23.64 -26.03
N GLY A 101 17.33 23.41 -25.12
CA GLY A 101 17.11 22.90 -23.78
C GLY A 101 16.21 23.75 -22.91
N LYS A 102 16.28 25.06 -23.04
CA LYS A 102 15.46 26.03 -22.28
C LYS A 102 13.98 26.01 -22.69
N LYS A 103 13.66 25.54 -23.89
CA LYS A 103 12.28 25.53 -24.41
C LYS A 103 11.40 24.50 -23.73
N ILE A 104 11.99 23.49 -23.04
CA ILE A 104 11.25 22.42 -22.38
C ILE A 104 10.26 22.94 -21.32
N HIS A 105 10.53 24.10 -20.72
CA HIS A 105 9.68 24.70 -19.70
C HIS A 105 8.47 25.47 -20.28
N SER A 106 8.39 25.67 -21.60
CA SER A 106 7.31 26.44 -22.25
C SER A 106 5.94 25.83 -21.92
N GLY A 107 5.00 26.63 -21.43
CA GLY A 107 3.64 26.18 -21.11
C GLY A 107 3.49 25.37 -19.83
N ARG A 108 4.54 25.20 -19.05
CA ARG A 108 4.53 24.52 -17.73
C ARG A 108 4.77 25.50 -16.58
N SER A 109 4.42 25.02 -15.40
CA SER A 109 4.90 25.53 -14.12
C SER A 109 5.53 24.36 -13.33
N ARG A 110 6.42 24.65 -12.38
CA ARG A 110 6.87 23.64 -11.41
C ARG A 110 5.69 22.97 -10.68
N ASN A 111 4.59 23.70 -10.51
CA ASN A 111 3.41 23.18 -9.81
C ASN A 111 2.75 22.00 -10.55
N ASP A 112 2.53 22.09 -11.87
CA ASP A 112 1.95 20.99 -12.62
C ASP A 112 2.98 19.91 -13.00
N GLN A 113 4.27 20.27 -13.06
CA GLN A 113 5.37 19.35 -13.24
C GLN A 113 5.49 18.37 -12.05
N VAL A 114 5.68 18.88 -10.82
CA VAL A 114 5.75 18.04 -9.64
C VAL A 114 4.46 17.25 -9.43
N LEU A 115 3.33 17.79 -9.81
CA LEU A 115 2.05 17.10 -9.65
C LEU A 115 1.90 15.91 -10.61
N VAL A 116 2.33 16.04 -11.88
CA VAL A 116 2.30 14.91 -12.81
C VAL A 116 3.28 13.82 -12.38
N ASP A 117 4.47 14.19 -11.92
CA ASP A 117 5.46 13.24 -11.41
C ASP A 117 4.93 12.45 -10.22
N LEU A 118 4.29 13.14 -9.27
CA LEU A 118 3.66 12.49 -8.12
C LEU A 118 2.51 11.57 -8.51
N LYS A 119 1.72 11.92 -9.51
CA LYS A 119 0.64 11.05 -9.96
C LYS A 119 1.16 9.81 -10.67
N LEU A 120 2.18 9.95 -11.53
CA LEU A 120 2.89 8.82 -12.13
C LEU A 120 3.54 7.94 -11.07
N PHE A 121 4.23 8.55 -10.10
CA PHE A 121 4.82 7.85 -8.96
C PHE A 121 3.77 7.09 -8.14
N LEU A 122 2.65 7.73 -7.78
CA LEU A 122 1.59 7.10 -7.00
C LEU A 122 0.93 5.96 -7.73
N ARG A 123 0.66 6.12 -9.03
CA ARG A 123 0.12 5.07 -9.89
C ARG A 123 0.99 3.81 -9.84
N ASP A 124 2.29 3.99 -9.95
CA ASP A 124 3.27 2.92 -9.95
C ASP A 124 3.46 2.30 -8.54
N GLU A 125 3.59 3.12 -7.50
CA GLU A 125 3.73 2.66 -6.13
C GLU A 125 2.50 1.88 -5.64
N LEU A 126 1.29 2.36 -5.95
CA LEU A 126 0.05 1.67 -5.58
C LEU A 126 -0.09 0.34 -6.32
N ARG A 127 0.33 0.25 -7.60
CA ARG A 127 0.39 -1.02 -8.33
C ARG A 127 1.36 -1.98 -7.65
N GLN A 128 2.57 -1.54 -7.29
CA GLN A 128 3.54 -2.37 -6.59
C GLN A 128 3.02 -2.85 -5.22
N VAL A 129 2.29 -1.98 -4.49
CA VAL A 129 1.64 -2.37 -3.23
C VAL A 129 0.55 -3.42 -3.50
N ALA A 130 -0.27 -3.23 -4.52
CA ALA A 130 -1.30 -4.20 -4.91
C ALA A 130 -0.70 -5.57 -5.25
N ASP A 131 0.40 -5.60 -6.00
CA ASP A 131 1.13 -6.84 -6.32
C ASP A 131 1.71 -7.50 -5.06
N ALA A 132 2.17 -6.70 -4.09
CA ALA A 132 2.65 -7.23 -2.82
C ALA A 132 1.51 -7.79 -1.94
N VAL A 133 0.36 -7.12 -1.89
CA VAL A 133 -0.86 -7.62 -1.23
C VAL A 133 -1.32 -8.92 -1.87
N LYS A 134 -1.31 -8.98 -3.21
CA LYS A 134 -1.68 -10.20 -3.95
C LYS A 134 -0.80 -11.39 -3.58
N ARG A 135 0.51 -11.21 -3.40
CA ARG A 135 1.41 -12.29 -2.94
C ARG A 135 1.05 -12.78 -1.55
N VAL A 136 0.80 -11.88 -0.60
CA VAL A 136 0.34 -12.26 0.76
C VAL A 136 -1.00 -12.97 0.71
N PHE A 137 -1.94 -12.48 -0.11
CA PHE A 137 -3.22 -13.14 -0.35
C PHE A 137 -3.05 -14.57 -0.85
N ASP A 138 -2.21 -14.78 -1.86
CA ASP A 138 -1.96 -16.11 -2.43
C ASP A 138 -1.36 -17.05 -1.38
N ARG A 139 -0.43 -16.55 -0.57
CA ARG A 139 0.15 -17.31 0.54
C ARG A 139 -0.90 -17.72 1.58
N LEU A 140 -1.78 -16.79 1.95
CA LEU A 140 -2.87 -17.08 2.88
C LEU A 140 -3.87 -18.09 2.32
N GLN A 141 -4.17 -18.02 1.02
CA GLN A 141 -5.01 -19.02 0.33
C GLN A 141 -4.34 -20.40 0.30
N GLU A 142 -3.04 -20.47 0.06
CA GLU A 142 -2.26 -21.70 0.11
C GLU A 142 -2.31 -22.33 1.51
N GLN A 143 -2.07 -21.55 2.55
CA GLN A 143 -2.13 -22.01 3.93
C GLN A 143 -3.56 -22.41 4.32
N SER A 144 -4.56 -21.68 3.86
CA SER A 144 -5.97 -22.00 4.08
C SER A 144 -6.33 -23.38 3.51
N GLU A 145 -5.96 -23.68 2.28
CA GLU A 145 -6.21 -25.00 1.67
C GLU A 145 -5.39 -26.11 2.34
N LYS A 146 -4.12 -25.83 2.67
CA LYS A 146 -3.23 -26.80 3.31
C LYS A 146 -3.77 -27.29 4.66
N TYR A 147 -4.34 -26.38 5.46
CA TYR A 147 -4.77 -26.65 6.82
C TYR A 147 -6.30 -26.61 6.99
N LYS A 148 -7.06 -26.79 5.93
CA LYS A 148 -8.54 -26.70 5.94
C LYS A 148 -9.21 -27.68 6.88
N GLU A 149 -8.64 -28.87 7.06
CA GLU A 149 -9.17 -29.94 7.92
C GLU A 149 -8.61 -29.86 9.35
N VAL A 150 -7.62 -29.02 9.63
CA VAL A 150 -6.99 -28.92 10.94
C VAL A 150 -7.80 -27.97 11.81
N LEU A 151 -8.51 -28.54 12.79
CA LEU A 151 -9.32 -27.75 13.71
C LEU A 151 -8.45 -26.95 14.69
N MET A 152 -8.94 -25.79 15.08
CA MET A 152 -8.37 -24.95 16.12
C MET A 152 -9.46 -24.37 17.02
N PRO A 153 -9.14 -23.97 18.26
CA PRO A 153 -10.12 -23.31 19.12
C PRO A 153 -10.48 -21.91 18.60
N GLY A 154 -11.77 -21.65 18.44
CA GLY A 154 -12.31 -20.32 18.24
C GLY A 154 -12.58 -19.62 19.57
N TYR A 155 -12.32 -18.33 19.63
CA TYR A 155 -12.47 -17.49 20.83
C TYR A 155 -13.43 -16.32 20.58
N THR A 156 -14.24 -16.04 21.60
CA THR A 156 -14.96 -14.77 21.74
C THR A 156 -14.70 -14.22 23.14
N HIS A 157 -14.50 -12.91 23.28
CA HIS A 157 -14.16 -12.28 24.57
C HIS A 157 -12.92 -12.88 25.25
N LEU A 158 -11.97 -13.42 24.49
CA LEU A 158 -10.83 -14.23 24.94
C LEU A 158 -11.24 -15.47 25.76
N GLN A 159 -12.47 -15.95 25.59
CA GLN A 159 -12.95 -17.21 26.16
C GLN A 159 -13.08 -18.25 25.06
N ILE A 160 -12.83 -19.51 25.40
CA ILE A 160 -13.04 -20.66 24.51
C ILE A 160 -14.52 -20.69 24.11
N ALA A 161 -14.79 -20.69 22.80
CA ALA A 161 -16.15 -20.54 22.27
C ALA A 161 -16.62 -21.74 21.44
N MET A 162 -16.13 -21.85 20.21
CA MET A 162 -16.58 -22.85 19.23
C MET A 162 -15.40 -23.40 18.44
N PRO A 163 -15.56 -24.57 17.77
CA PRO A 163 -14.56 -25.04 16.83
C PRO A 163 -14.34 -24.04 15.69
N SER A 164 -13.09 -23.89 15.30
CA SER A 164 -12.65 -23.23 14.09
C SER A 164 -11.65 -24.13 13.36
N SER A 165 -11.08 -23.68 12.26
CA SER A 165 -9.95 -24.35 11.61
C SER A 165 -8.85 -23.36 11.24
N PHE A 166 -7.61 -23.84 11.13
CA PHE A 166 -6.53 -23.01 10.62
C PHE A 166 -6.81 -22.56 9.19
N GLY A 167 -7.46 -23.40 8.37
CA GLY A 167 -7.90 -23.01 7.05
C GLY A 167 -8.87 -21.84 7.06
N LEU A 168 -9.84 -21.85 7.96
CA LEU A 168 -10.79 -20.75 8.14
C LEU A 168 -10.11 -19.48 8.63
N TRP A 169 -9.16 -19.58 9.57
CA TRP A 169 -8.39 -18.45 10.08
C TRP A 169 -7.53 -17.78 9.01
N PHE A 170 -6.74 -18.53 8.23
CA PHE A 170 -5.96 -18.00 7.12
C PHE A 170 -6.87 -17.40 6.03
N GLY A 171 -7.96 -18.09 5.70
CA GLY A 171 -8.94 -17.64 4.70
C GLY A 171 -9.62 -16.34 5.07
N ALA A 172 -9.86 -16.08 6.35
CA ALA A 172 -10.45 -14.83 6.84
C ALA A 172 -9.56 -13.62 6.51
N TYR A 173 -8.25 -13.73 6.73
CA TYR A 173 -7.30 -12.66 6.35
C TYR A 173 -7.18 -12.51 4.84
N ALA A 174 -7.20 -13.62 4.09
CA ALA A 174 -7.22 -13.55 2.63
C ALA A 174 -8.46 -12.77 2.12
N GLU A 175 -9.65 -13.06 2.64
CA GLU A 175 -10.86 -12.36 2.20
C GLU A 175 -10.87 -10.88 2.65
N THR A 176 -10.37 -10.56 3.84
CA THR A 176 -10.24 -9.17 4.32
C THR A 176 -9.32 -8.33 3.41
N LEU A 177 -8.21 -8.92 2.91
CA LEU A 177 -7.33 -8.24 1.97
C LEU A 177 -8.00 -7.90 0.62
N VAL A 178 -9.08 -8.58 0.24
CA VAL A 178 -9.88 -8.18 -0.94
C VAL A 178 -10.52 -6.82 -0.75
N ASP A 179 -11.02 -6.52 0.43
CA ASP A 179 -11.62 -5.21 0.72
C ASP A 179 -10.56 -4.11 0.76
N ASP A 180 -9.38 -4.39 1.32
CA ASP A 180 -8.24 -3.47 1.29
C ASP A 180 -7.77 -3.21 -0.15
N MET A 181 -7.77 -4.23 -1.00
CA MET A 181 -7.43 -4.10 -2.42
C MET A 181 -8.39 -3.19 -3.17
N ARG A 182 -9.69 -3.19 -2.85
CA ARG A 182 -10.67 -2.25 -3.41
C ARG A 182 -10.35 -0.79 -3.06
N LEU A 183 -9.88 -0.55 -1.84
CA LEU A 183 -9.42 0.79 -1.44
C LEU A 183 -8.16 1.21 -2.20
N LEU A 184 -7.23 0.27 -2.42
CA LEU A 184 -6.04 0.51 -3.26
C LEU A 184 -6.42 0.84 -4.69
N ALA A 185 -7.37 0.10 -5.29
CA ALA A 185 -7.87 0.37 -6.64
C ALA A 185 -8.51 1.77 -6.73
N ALA A 186 -9.37 2.13 -5.78
CA ALA A 186 -9.96 3.46 -5.72
C ALA A 186 -8.91 4.58 -5.62
N ALA A 187 -7.88 4.39 -4.80
CA ALA A 187 -6.77 5.34 -4.68
C ALA A 187 -5.94 5.42 -5.98
N TRP A 188 -5.74 4.29 -6.64
CA TRP A 188 -5.05 4.21 -7.93
C TRP A 188 -5.79 4.99 -9.02
N HIS A 189 -7.10 4.84 -9.17
CA HIS A 189 -7.92 5.63 -10.11
C HIS A 189 -7.87 7.13 -9.79
N ILE A 190 -7.87 7.53 -8.51
CA ILE A 190 -7.70 8.94 -8.11
C ILE A 190 -6.34 9.47 -8.55
N ALA A 191 -5.27 8.67 -8.47
CA ALA A 191 -3.94 9.06 -8.94
C ALA A 191 -3.84 9.02 -10.47
N ASN A 192 -4.58 8.14 -11.16
CA ASN A 192 -4.48 7.89 -12.60
C ASN A 192 -5.22 8.93 -13.47
N GLN A 193 -5.06 10.22 -13.14
CA GLN A 193 -5.63 11.37 -13.86
C GLN A 193 -4.54 12.37 -14.17
N ASN A 194 -4.37 12.74 -15.45
CA ASN A 194 -3.34 13.65 -15.92
C ASN A 194 -3.59 15.11 -15.46
N PRO A 195 -2.71 15.72 -14.65
CA PRO A 195 -2.83 17.13 -14.26
C PRO A 195 -2.06 18.08 -15.17
N LEU A 196 -1.13 17.57 -16.02
CA LEU A 196 -0.19 18.37 -16.80
C LEU A 196 -0.92 19.34 -17.73
N GLY A 197 -0.37 20.54 -17.88
CA GLY A 197 -0.97 21.65 -18.58
C GLY A 197 -1.96 22.46 -17.74
N SER A 198 -2.11 22.15 -16.43
CA SER A 198 -2.76 23.05 -15.48
C SER A 198 -1.90 24.26 -15.12
N ALA A 199 -0.62 24.23 -15.50
CA ALA A 199 0.39 25.26 -15.25
C ALA A 199 0.45 25.61 -13.74
N ALA A 200 0.40 26.88 -13.39
CA ALA A 200 0.38 27.30 -11.98
C ALA A 200 -0.97 27.02 -11.27
N GLY A 201 -1.90 26.31 -11.93
CA GLY A 201 -3.22 25.98 -11.41
C GLY A 201 -4.37 26.72 -12.10
N TYR A 202 -4.07 27.55 -13.07
CA TYR A 202 -5.06 28.38 -13.75
C TYR A 202 -5.01 28.25 -15.29
N GLY A 203 -4.25 27.28 -15.79
CA GLY A 203 -4.07 27.04 -17.22
C GLY A 203 -3.04 27.95 -17.86
N SER A 204 -3.04 27.98 -19.19
CA SER A 204 -2.09 28.74 -20.02
C SER A 204 -2.81 29.34 -21.21
N SER A 205 -2.24 30.45 -21.73
CA SER A 205 -2.65 31.04 -23.02
C SER A 205 -2.09 30.30 -24.23
N PHE A 206 -1.15 29.35 -24.04
CA PHE A 206 -0.70 28.46 -25.10
C PHE A 206 -1.81 27.43 -25.44
N PRO A 207 -1.95 27.03 -26.71
CA PRO A 207 -2.95 26.06 -27.13
C PRO A 207 -2.55 24.62 -26.78
N LEU A 208 -2.29 24.33 -25.49
CA LEU A 208 -1.80 23.03 -25.02
C LEU A 208 -2.80 21.89 -25.32
N ASP A 209 -2.33 20.80 -25.90
CA ASP A 209 -3.12 19.57 -26.07
C ASP A 209 -2.92 18.62 -24.88
N ARG A 210 -3.75 18.82 -23.86
CA ARG A 210 -3.73 18.01 -22.63
C ARG A 210 -4.26 16.59 -22.85
N THR A 211 -5.10 16.38 -23.86
CA THR A 211 -5.58 15.05 -24.25
C THR A 211 -4.47 14.22 -24.84
N MET A 212 -3.62 14.83 -25.68
CA MET A 212 -2.44 14.16 -26.22
C MET A 212 -1.48 13.72 -25.12
N THR A 213 -1.15 14.60 -24.17
CA THR A 213 -0.24 14.24 -23.06
C THR A 213 -0.83 13.18 -22.16
N THR A 214 -2.16 13.18 -21.92
CA THR A 214 -2.88 12.10 -21.19
C THR A 214 -2.63 10.75 -21.82
N ARG A 215 -2.83 10.65 -23.13
CA ARG A 215 -2.63 9.41 -23.90
C ARG A 215 -1.16 8.97 -23.92
N LEU A 216 -0.22 9.91 -24.10
CA LEU A 216 1.21 9.60 -24.18
C LEU A 216 1.78 9.04 -22.86
N MET A 217 1.28 9.51 -21.72
CA MET A 217 1.66 9.03 -20.39
C MET A 217 0.80 7.86 -19.90
N GLY A 218 -0.16 7.38 -20.71
CA GLY A 218 -1.03 6.26 -20.34
C GLY A 218 -1.90 6.52 -19.12
N PHE A 219 -2.29 7.76 -18.86
CA PHE A 219 -3.31 8.05 -17.86
C PHE A 219 -4.69 7.59 -18.33
N GLU A 220 -5.48 7.09 -17.41
CA GLU A 220 -6.87 6.68 -17.67
C GLU A 220 -7.73 7.87 -18.08
N GLU A 221 -7.56 9.01 -17.39
CA GLU A 221 -8.36 10.21 -17.61
C GLU A 221 -7.52 11.51 -17.57
N LEU A 222 -8.08 12.56 -18.13
CA LEU A 222 -7.61 13.93 -17.96
C LEU A 222 -8.28 14.56 -16.73
N HIS A 223 -7.52 15.18 -15.86
CA HIS A 223 -8.06 16.07 -14.85
C HIS A 223 -8.48 17.39 -15.51
N TYR A 224 -9.74 17.47 -15.96
CA TYR A 224 -10.22 18.50 -16.89
C TYR A 224 -10.09 19.92 -16.33
N ASN A 225 -10.64 20.16 -15.15
CA ASN A 225 -10.57 21.48 -14.53
C ASN A 225 -9.17 21.73 -13.97
N VAL A 226 -8.48 22.76 -14.49
CA VAL A 226 -7.09 23.05 -14.12
C VAL A 226 -6.92 23.45 -12.65
N VAL A 227 -7.94 24.06 -12.04
CA VAL A 227 -7.93 24.39 -10.62
C VAL A 227 -8.11 23.11 -9.79
N ALA A 228 -9.03 22.23 -10.19
CA ALA A 228 -9.22 20.95 -9.55
C ALA A 228 -7.98 20.03 -9.68
N ALA A 229 -7.26 20.11 -10.81
CA ALA A 229 -6.00 19.42 -10.99
C ALA A 229 -5.00 19.80 -9.89
N GLN A 230 -4.81 21.11 -9.62
CA GLN A 230 -3.93 21.56 -8.54
C GLN A 230 -4.48 21.22 -7.15
N MET A 231 -5.79 21.27 -6.94
CA MET A 231 -6.42 20.87 -5.67
C MET A 231 -6.32 19.36 -5.41
N SER A 232 -5.94 18.55 -6.41
CA SER A 232 -5.68 17.11 -6.22
C SER A 232 -4.40 16.84 -5.43
N ARG A 233 -3.49 17.83 -5.30
CA ARG A 233 -2.33 17.76 -4.42
C ARG A 233 -2.77 17.68 -2.96
N GLY A 234 -2.22 16.76 -2.21
CA GLY A 234 -2.66 16.40 -0.86
C GLY A 234 -3.86 15.44 -0.84
N LYS A 235 -4.83 15.59 -1.77
CA LYS A 235 -5.99 14.69 -1.87
C LYS A 235 -5.59 13.31 -2.40
N SER A 236 -4.79 13.24 -3.46
CA SER A 236 -4.31 11.98 -4.02
C SER A 236 -3.41 11.24 -3.04
N GLU A 237 -2.50 11.98 -2.39
CA GLU A 237 -1.59 11.44 -1.37
C GLU A 237 -2.36 10.91 -0.15
N ARG A 238 -3.40 11.62 0.30
CA ARG A 238 -4.26 11.16 1.40
C ARG A 238 -5.04 9.91 1.03
N ALA A 239 -5.55 9.81 -0.21
CA ALA A 239 -6.25 8.61 -0.69
C ALA A 239 -5.31 7.40 -0.71
N ALA A 240 -4.09 7.56 -1.24
CA ALA A 240 -3.06 6.53 -1.23
C ALA A 240 -2.69 6.10 0.20
N ALA A 241 -2.46 7.07 1.09
CA ALA A 241 -2.15 6.79 2.50
C ALA A 241 -3.28 6.05 3.22
N ALA A 242 -4.55 6.41 2.95
CA ALA A 242 -5.70 5.74 3.56
C ALA A 242 -5.82 4.27 3.10
N ALA A 243 -5.57 4.01 1.82
CA ALA A 243 -5.55 2.65 1.29
C ALA A 243 -4.39 1.82 1.88
N ILE A 244 -3.19 2.39 1.99
CA ILE A 244 -2.03 1.77 2.66
C ILE A 244 -2.35 1.48 4.13
N ALA A 245 -3.00 2.41 4.83
CA ALA A 245 -3.37 2.25 6.24
C ALA A 245 -4.38 1.11 6.46
N ALA A 246 -5.32 0.89 5.52
CA ALA A 246 -6.25 -0.23 5.57
C ALA A 246 -5.51 -1.57 5.47
N VAL A 247 -4.63 -1.73 4.48
CA VAL A 247 -3.75 -2.91 4.36
C VAL A 247 -2.93 -3.11 5.64
N ALA A 248 -2.33 -2.04 6.16
CA ALA A 248 -1.55 -2.10 7.39
C ALA A 248 -2.39 -2.54 8.60
N ALA A 249 -3.65 -2.12 8.70
CA ALA A 249 -4.55 -2.54 9.77
C ALA A 249 -4.81 -4.05 9.73
N THR A 250 -5.06 -4.62 8.54
CA THR A 250 -5.25 -6.06 8.34
C THR A 250 -3.99 -6.85 8.70
N ILE A 251 -2.83 -6.44 8.18
CA ILE A 251 -1.55 -7.12 8.46
C ILE A 251 -1.15 -6.96 9.94
N GLY A 252 -1.37 -5.81 10.55
CA GLY A 252 -1.11 -5.59 11.97
C GLY A 252 -1.97 -6.48 12.87
N ARG A 253 -3.23 -6.73 12.49
CA ARG A 253 -4.11 -7.67 13.19
C ARG A 253 -3.65 -9.11 13.05
N LEU A 254 -3.26 -9.53 11.84
CA LEU A 254 -2.65 -10.85 11.61
C LEU A 254 -1.40 -11.04 12.47
N ALA A 255 -0.52 -10.04 12.50
CA ALA A 255 0.69 -10.07 13.31
C ALA A 255 0.38 -10.19 14.81
N MET A 256 -0.67 -9.53 15.29
CA MET A 256 -1.13 -9.66 16.68
C MET A 256 -1.63 -11.07 16.97
N ASP A 257 -2.45 -11.66 16.08
CA ASP A 257 -2.92 -13.04 16.25
C ASP A 257 -1.75 -14.02 16.31
N VAL A 258 -0.76 -13.89 15.42
CA VAL A 258 0.44 -14.75 15.43
C VAL A 258 1.21 -14.59 16.74
N CYS A 259 1.44 -13.38 17.24
CA CYS A 259 2.09 -13.15 18.53
C CYS A 259 1.34 -13.84 19.67
N LEU A 260 0.00 -13.74 19.67
CA LEU A 260 -0.84 -14.38 20.68
C LEU A 260 -0.79 -15.90 20.56
N PHE A 261 -0.93 -16.45 19.36
CA PHE A 261 -0.98 -17.87 19.09
C PHE A 261 0.37 -18.58 19.25
N MET A 262 1.48 -17.85 19.14
CA MET A 262 2.82 -18.35 19.47
C MET A 262 3.10 -18.37 20.98
N SER A 263 2.30 -17.66 21.79
CA SER A 263 2.54 -17.64 23.24
C SER A 263 2.41 -19.03 23.83
N GLN A 264 3.16 -19.30 24.91
CA GLN A 264 3.18 -20.60 25.59
C GLN A 264 1.80 -21.03 26.12
N ASN A 265 0.90 -20.06 26.38
CA ASN A 265 -0.46 -20.34 26.84
C ASN A 265 -1.38 -20.83 25.73
N PHE A 266 -1.14 -20.43 24.48
CA PHE A 266 -1.92 -20.85 23.31
C PHE A 266 -1.21 -21.99 22.56
N GLY A 267 0.00 -21.77 22.09
CA GLY A 267 0.79 -22.77 21.40
C GLY A 267 0.16 -23.28 20.10
N PHE A 268 -0.66 -22.45 19.42
CA PHE A 268 -1.37 -22.85 18.20
C PHE A 268 -0.45 -22.88 16.99
N VAL A 269 0.51 -21.96 16.95
CA VAL A 269 1.49 -21.85 15.86
C VAL A 269 2.90 -21.69 16.40
N SER A 270 3.88 -22.05 15.59
CA SER A 270 5.29 -21.88 15.88
C SER A 270 6.06 -21.50 14.62
N LEU A 271 7.30 -21.09 14.81
CA LEU A 271 8.25 -20.78 13.73
C LEU A 271 9.51 -21.64 13.91
N PRO A 272 10.26 -21.89 12.84
CA PRO A 272 11.61 -22.41 12.93
C PRO A 272 12.50 -21.55 13.85
N ASP A 273 13.46 -22.16 14.52
CA ASP A 273 14.31 -21.47 15.51
C ASP A 273 15.10 -20.30 14.89
N GLU A 274 15.57 -20.46 13.66
CA GLU A 274 16.29 -19.46 12.89
C GLU A 274 15.45 -18.21 12.53
N LEU A 275 14.12 -18.27 12.67
CA LEU A 275 13.19 -17.17 12.43
C LEU A 275 12.63 -16.55 13.72
N THR A 276 13.19 -16.95 14.86
CA THR A 276 12.85 -16.42 16.19
C THR A 276 14.09 -15.86 16.85
N THR A 277 13.90 -14.97 17.82
CA THR A 277 15.02 -14.57 18.68
C THR A 277 14.91 -15.21 20.06
N GLY A 278 16.04 -15.45 20.68
CA GLY A 278 16.12 -15.99 22.04
C GLY A 278 16.23 -14.88 23.09
N SER A 279 16.40 -15.31 24.33
CA SER A 279 16.71 -14.45 25.45
C SER A 279 18.15 -14.66 25.90
N SER A 280 18.85 -13.60 26.28
CA SER A 280 20.22 -13.70 26.82
C SER A 280 20.31 -14.39 28.17
N ILE A 281 19.19 -14.52 28.88
CA ILE A 281 19.12 -15.10 30.24
C ILE A 281 18.09 -16.24 30.39
N MET A 282 17.21 -16.43 29.39
CA MET A 282 16.16 -17.46 29.42
C MET A 282 16.29 -18.38 28.21
N PRO A 283 17.04 -19.49 28.31
CA PRO A 283 17.41 -20.31 27.16
C PRO A 283 16.24 -21.03 26.47
N HIS A 284 15.07 -21.12 27.12
CA HIS A 284 13.85 -21.72 26.59
C HIS A 284 12.95 -20.74 25.82
N LYS A 285 13.26 -19.43 25.87
CA LYS A 285 12.38 -18.39 25.35
C LYS A 285 12.61 -18.16 23.85
N LYS A 286 11.53 -18.22 23.07
CA LYS A 286 11.50 -17.90 21.63
C LYS A 286 10.51 -16.76 21.40
N ASN A 287 10.99 -15.65 20.87
CA ASN A 287 10.19 -14.45 20.69
C ASN A 287 9.70 -14.32 19.24
N PRO A 288 8.46 -13.86 19.03
CA PRO A 288 7.92 -13.58 17.70
C PRO A 288 8.33 -12.18 17.20
N ASP A 289 9.60 -11.78 17.36
CA ASP A 289 10.04 -10.37 17.16
C ASP A 289 9.68 -9.80 15.80
N VAL A 290 9.73 -10.62 14.74
CA VAL A 290 9.37 -10.18 13.39
C VAL A 290 7.90 -9.72 13.34
N PHE A 291 6.99 -10.48 13.95
CA PHE A 291 5.58 -10.12 14.01
C PHE A 291 5.31 -8.96 14.97
N GLU A 292 6.07 -8.82 16.05
CA GLU A 292 5.97 -7.66 16.94
C GLU A 292 6.38 -6.36 16.23
N ILE A 293 7.51 -6.37 15.54
CA ILE A 293 7.96 -5.24 14.72
C ILE A 293 6.99 -4.97 13.57
N MET A 294 6.49 -6.01 12.90
CA MET A 294 5.48 -5.90 11.84
C MET A 294 4.24 -5.18 12.35
N ARG A 295 3.70 -5.59 13.49
CA ARG A 295 2.56 -4.95 14.16
C ARG A 295 2.85 -3.48 14.48
N GLY A 296 4.02 -3.18 15.06
CA GLY A 296 4.44 -1.82 15.37
C GLY A 296 4.54 -0.92 14.13
N ARG A 297 5.12 -1.41 13.04
CA ARG A 297 5.21 -0.71 11.75
C ARG A 297 3.83 -0.48 11.13
N CYS A 298 2.96 -1.48 11.16
CA CYS A 298 1.57 -1.36 10.70
C CYS A 298 0.78 -0.32 11.50
N ASN A 299 0.94 -0.29 12.83
CA ASN A 299 0.30 0.73 13.67
C ASN A 299 0.79 2.14 13.32
N ARG A 300 2.08 2.30 13.04
CA ARG A 300 2.64 3.57 12.59
C ARG A 300 2.08 4.00 11.23
N LEU A 301 1.97 3.10 10.26
CA LEU A 301 1.39 3.39 8.94
C LEU A 301 -0.07 3.88 9.01
N GLN A 302 -0.83 3.44 10.01
CA GLN A 302 -2.20 3.89 10.21
C GLN A 302 -2.31 5.37 10.64
N SER A 303 -1.24 6.02 11.09
CA SER A 303 -1.23 7.46 11.41
C SER A 303 -1.07 8.36 10.18
N VAL A 304 -0.48 7.84 9.10
CA VAL A 304 -0.09 8.62 7.91
C VAL A 304 -1.23 9.39 7.26
N PRO A 305 -2.44 8.83 7.06
CA PRO A 305 -3.55 9.60 6.49
C PRO A 305 -3.98 10.81 7.34
N ASN A 306 -3.84 10.69 8.65
CA ASN A 306 -4.16 11.78 9.58
C ASN A 306 -3.10 12.88 9.53
N GLU A 307 -1.82 12.52 9.46
CA GLU A 307 -0.72 13.46 9.33
C GLU A 307 -0.87 14.29 8.04
N ILE A 308 -1.14 13.66 6.90
CA ILE A 308 -1.43 14.33 5.62
C ILE A 308 -2.66 15.23 5.76
N ALA A 309 -3.71 14.78 6.42
CA ALA A 309 -4.93 15.56 6.61
C ALA A 309 -4.66 16.85 7.42
N LEU A 310 -3.88 16.75 8.49
CA LEU A 310 -3.52 17.89 9.33
C LEU A 310 -2.63 18.88 8.58
N LEU A 311 -1.64 18.39 7.83
CA LEU A 311 -0.75 19.23 7.03
C LEU A 311 -1.51 20.04 5.97
N THR A 312 -2.54 19.45 5.36
CA THR A 312 -3.30 20.09 4.27
C THR A 312 -4.54 20.85 4.75
N THR A 313 -4.75 20.94 6.06
CA THR A 313 -5.91 21.62 6.65
C THR A 313 -5.86 23.13 6.38
N ASN A 314 -7.00 23.69 5.94
CA ASN A 314 -7.21 25.12 5.73
C ASN A 314 -6.37 25.77 4.63
N LEU A 315 -5.76 25.00 3.74
CA LEU A 315 -5.09 25.57 2.59
C LEU A 315 -6.13 26.09 1.57
N PRO A 316 -6.05 27.36 1.15
CA PRO A 316 -6.94 27.89 0.11
C PRO A 316 -6.57 27.29 -1.27
N VAL A 317 -7.40 27.60 -2.27
CA VAL A 317 -7.17 27.21 -3.66
C VAL A 317 -5.84 27.74 -4.17
N GLY A 318 -5.15 26.97 -4.97
CA GLY A 318 -3.82 27.26 -5.51
C GLY A 318 -2.73 26.42 -4.84
N TYR A 319 -1.51 26.60 -5.31
CA TYR A 319 -0.36 25.91 -4.73
C TYR A 319 0.13 26.63 -3.47
N HIS A 320 0.45 25.85 -2.45
CA HIS A 320 1.11 26.29 -1.22
C HIS A 320 2.32 25.42 -0.94
N ARG A 321 3.39 26.02 -0.44
CA ARG A 321 4.66 25.31 -0.21
C ARG A 321 4.57 24.25 0.89
N ASP A 322 3.59 24.33 1.77
CA ASP A 322 3.21 23.26 2.73
C ASP A 322 3.11 21.89 2.05
N LEU A 323 2.59 21.84 0.83
CA LEU A 323 2.40 20.61 0.07
C LEU A 323 3.70 19.91 -0.31
N GLN A 324 4.85 20.59 -0.22
CA GLN A 324 6.17 20.01 -0.41
C GLN A 324 6.45 18.92 0.64
N LEU A 325 6.06 19.17 1.90
CA LEU A 325 6.25 18.26 3.03
C LEU A 325 5.48 16.92 2.91
N LEU A 326 4.55 16.81 1.98
CA LEU A 326 3.83 15.55 1.74
C LEU A 326 4.74 14.41 1.30
N LYS A 327 5.87 14.71 0.64
CA LYS A 327 6.86 13.71 0.21
C LYS A 327 7.54 13.04 1.40
N ASP A 328 7.86 13.82 2.45
CA ASP A 328 8.51 13.35 3.68
C ASP A 328 7.62 12.32 4.42
N ILE A 329 6.31 12.48 4.30
CA ILE A 329 5.32 11.62 4.96
C ILE A 329 5.04 10.37 4.12
N LEU A 330 4.74 10.57 2.84
CA LEU A 330 4.19 9.50 1.99
C LEU A 330 5.26 8.56 1.42
N PHE A 331 6.42 9.08 1.00
CA PHE A 331 7.44 8.27 0.36
C PHE A 331 8.00 7.18 1.28
N PRO A 332 8.33 7.45 2.55
CA PRO A 332 8.69 6.39 3.49
C PRO A 332 7.57 5.38 3.71
N ALA A 333 6.30 5.83 3.73
CA ALA A 333 5.16 4.94 3.95
C ALA A 333 4.97 3.92 2.81
N THR A 334 5.14 4.33 1.53
CA THR A 334 5.08 3.40 0.39
C THR A 334 6.20 2.36 0.43
N THR A 335 7.38 2.76 0.88
CA THR A 335 8.52 1.85 1.06
C THR A 335 8.27 0.87 2.20
N GLU A 336 7.80 1.37 3.34
CA GLU A 336 7.58 0.56 4.54
C GLU A 336 6.49 -0.49 4.36
N ILE A 337 5.37 -0.16 3.71
CA ILE A 337 4.30 -1.15 3.48
C ILE A 337 4.80 -2.28 2.56
N LYS A 338 5.54 -1.98 1.50
CA LYS A 338 6.08 -3.01 0.60
C LYS A 338 7.06 -3.95 1.32
N ARG A 339 7.95 -3.41 2.16
CA ARG A 339 8.87 -4.21 2.99
C ARG A 339 8.11 -5.09 4.00
N THR A 340 7.09 -4.54 4.62
CA THR A 340 6.25 -5.25 5.59
C THR A 340 5.48 -6.40 4.94
N LEU A 341 4.90 -6.18 3.76
CA LEU A 341 4.20 -7.22 3.00
C LEU A 341 5.15 -8.33 2.53
N ALA A 342 6.35 -7.99 2.05
CA ALA A 342 7.35 -8.98 1.66
C ALA A 342 7.78 -9.84 2.86
N MET A 343 7.99 -9.24 4.02
CA MET A 343 8.30 -9.97 5.25
C MET A 343 7.12 -10.82 5.72
N CYS A 344 5.89 -10.34 5.58
CA CYS A 344 4.68 -11.07 5.93
C CYS A 344 4.54 -12.36 5.08
N ASP A 345 4.68 -12.26 3.75
CA ASP A 345 4.67 -13.42 2.85
C ASP A 345 5.74 -14.44 3.23
N PHE A 346 6.98 -13.97 3.45
CA PHE A 346 8.07 -14.84 3.88
C PHE A 346 7.76 -15.56 5.19
N MET A 347 7.30 -14.87 6.21
CA MET A 347 7.02 -15.46 7.52
C MET A 347 5.85 -16.43 7.47
N LEU A 348 4.79 -16.12 6.72
CA LEU A 348 3.64 -17.00 6.53
C LEU A 348 4.02 -18.33 5.84
N ALA A 349 5.01 -18.32 4.94
CA ALA A 349 5.52 -19.53 4.32
C ALA A 349 6.17 -20.51 5.32
N HIS A 350 6.66 -19.99 6.45
CA HIS A 350 7.41 -20.77 7.46
C HIS A 350 6.60 -21.06 8.73
N ILE A 351 5.36 -20.58 8.82
CA ILE A 351 4.52 -20.82 9.97
C ILE A 351 4.17 -22.31 10.06
N ARG A 352 4.25 -22.88 11.27
CA ARG A 352 3.91 -24.26 11.58
C ARG A 352 2.70 -24.26 12.50
N VAL A 353 1.66 -24.99 12.15
CA VAL A 353 0.47 -25.13 12.99
C VAL A 353 0.63 -26.34 13.93
N ASN A 354 0.03 -26.25 15.10
CA ASN A 354 -0.08 -27.37 16.02
C ASN A 354 -1.35 -28.16 15.70
N GLU A 355 -1.21 -29.26 14.98
CA GLU A 355 -2.32 -30.11 14.56
C GLU A 355 -2.98 -30.86 15.73
N HIS A 356 -2.32 -30.95 16.91
CA HIS A 356 -2.74 -31.67 18.10
C HIS A 356 -3.29 -30.76 19.20
N ILE A 357 -3.57 -29.50 18.92
CA ILE A 357 -3.99 -28.52 19.92
C ILE A 357 -5.29 -28.91 20.63
N LEU A 358 -6.21 -29.57 19.93
CA LEU A 358 -7.49 -30.03 20.50
C LEU A 358 -7.39 -31.31 21.31
N ASP A 359 -6.22 -31.95 21.43
CA ASP A 359 -6.01 -33.10 22.29
C ASP A 359 -6.08 -32.71 23.78
N ASP A 360 -5.85 -31.43 24.10
CA ASP A 360 -6.01 -30.91 25.46
C ASP A 360 -7.49 -30.84 25.86
N LYS A 361 -7.82 -31.50 26.97
CA LYS A 361 -9.19 -31.62 27.51
C LYS A 361 -9.82 -30.25 27.84
N LYS A 362 -9.03 -29.20 28.03
CA LYS A 362 -9.58 -27.86 28.25
C LYS A 362 -10.43 -27.36 27.07
N TYR A 363 -10.28 -27.98 25.89
CA TYR A 363 -11.02 -27.66 24.67
C TYR A 363 -12.27 -28.53 24.46
N ASP A 364 -12.59 -29.47 25.35
CA ASP A 364 -13.77 -30.32 25.21
C ASP A 364 -15.06 -29.49 25.07
N TYR A 365 -15.17 -28.39 25.78
CA TYR A 365 -16.37 -27.54 25.75
C TYR A 365 -16.57 -26.75 24.46
N LEU A 366 -15.60 -26.71 23.54
CA LEU A 366 -15.77 -26.16 22.21
C LEU A 366 -16.95 -26.80 21.46
N PHE A 367 -17.18 -28.08 21.68
CA PHE A 367 -18.14 -28.90 20.92
C PHE A 367 -19.57 -28.84 21.49
N THR A 368 -19.81 -28.11 22.57
CA THR A 368 -21.14 -28.07 23.22
C THR A 368 -22.25 -27.57 22.26
N VAL A 369 -21.96 -26.58 21.41
CA VAL A 369 -22.92 -26.08 20.42
C VAL A 369 -23.19 -27.13 19.33
N GLU A 370 -22.14 -27.84 18.88
CA GLU A 370 -22.26 -28.91 17.89
C GLU A 370 -23.16 -30.04 18.42
N ASP A 371 -22.99 -30.41 19.69
CA ASP A 371 -23.80 -31.43 20.34
C ASP A 371 -25.26 -30.98 20.52
N VAL A 372 -25.50 -29.73 20.91
CA VAL A 372 -26.84 -29.13 20.93
C VAL A 372 -27.51 -29.18 19.54
N ASN A 373 -26.79 -28.71 18.52
CA ASN A 373 -27.28 -28.68 17.15
C ASN A 373 -27.64 -30.09 16.63
N ARG A 374 -26.80 -31.08 16.91
CA ARG A 374 -27.05 -32.48 16.55
C ARG A 374 -28.33 -33.02 17.23
N MET A 375 -28.55 -32.73 18.53
CA MET A 375 -29.78 -33.09 19.22
C MET A 375 -31.02 -32.45 18.62
N VAL A 376 -30.89 -31.16 18.21
CA VAL A 376 -31.98 -30.43 17.53
C VAL A 376 -32.30 -31.08 16.19
N LEU A 377 -31.29 -31.42 15.41
CA LEU A 377 -31.46 -32.11 14.12
C LEU A 377 -32.09 -33.50 14.30
N ALA A 378 -31.88 -34.13 15.46
CA ALA A 378 -32.52 -35.38 15.83
C ALA A 378 -33.95 -35.23 16.38
N GLY A 379 -34.49 -33.99 16.45
CA GLY A 379 -35.86 -33.70 16.85
C GLY A 379 -36.04 -33.18 18.28
N THR A 380 -34.97 -33.00 19.05
CA THR A 380 -35.06 -32.42 20.40
C THR A 380 -35.26 -30.91 20.31
N PRO A 381 -36.25 -30.31 21.02
CA PRO A 381 -36.40 -28.85 21.04
C PRO A 381 -35.12 -28.17 21.55
N PHE A 382 -34.73 -27.04 20.89
CA PHE A 382 -33.46 -26.34 21.17
C PHE A 382 -33.25 -26.07 22.66
N ARG A 383 -34.24 -25.54 23.37
CA ARG A 383 -34.12 -25.25 24.82
C ARG A 383 -33.88 -26.50 25.67
N GLU A 384 -34.44 -27.63 25.31
CA GLU A 384 -34.23 -28.89 26.00
C GLU A 384 -32.84 -29.43 25.73
N ALA A 385 -32.39 -29.45 24.46
CA ALA A 385 -31.04 -29.83 24.07
C ALA A 385 -29.99 -28.96 24.80
N TYR A 386 -30.16 -27.67 24.78
CA TYR A 386 -29.29 -26.72 25.47
C TYR A 386 -29.22 -27.00 26.99
N LYS A 387 -30.38 -27.24 27.63
CA LYS A 387 -30.45 -27.56 29.06
C LYS A 387 -29.76 -28.90 29.37
N GLN A 388 -29.95 -29.92 28.55
CA GLN A 388 -29.34 -31.22 28.75
C GLN A 388 -27.81 -31.12 28.67
N VAL A 389 -27.28 -30.53 27.64
CA VAL A 389 -25.82 -30.31 27.47
C VAL A 389 -25.27 -29.43 28.58
N GLY A 390 -25.93 -28.33 28.93
CA GLY A 390 -25.51 -27.42 29.98
C GLY A 390 -25.47 -28.10 31.37
N MET A 391 -26.45 -28.96 31.67
CA MET A 391 -26.46 -29.76 32.93
C MET A 391 -25.34 -30.81 32.95
N ALA A 392 -25.03 -31.43 31.82
CA ALA A 392 -23.93 -32.38 31.71
C ALA A 392 -22.58 -31.68 31.96
N VAL A 393 -22.38 -30.48 31.37
CA VAL A 393 -21.21 -29.64 31.64
C VAL A 393 -21.10 -29.28 33.13
N GLN A 394 -22.22 -28.84 33.76
CA GLN A 394 -22.22 -28.43 35.15
C GLN A 394 -21.90 -29.58 36.12
N ARG A 395 -22.28 -30.81 35.76
CA ARG A 395 -21.99 -32.03 36.58
C ARG A 395 -20.60 -32.62 36.28
N GLY A 396 -19.86 -32.09 35.28
CA GLY A 396 -18.59 -32.68 34.84
C GLY A 396 -18.74 -34.02 34.10
N GLU A 397 -19.95 -34.30 33.59
CA GLU A 397 -20.30 -35.52 32.87
C GLU A 397 -20.27 -35.38 31.35
N TYR A 398 -19.99 -34.15 30.85
CA TYR A 398 -20.01 -33.87 29.44
C TYR A 398 -18.82 -34.53 28.73
N THR A 399 -19.13 -35.30 27.68
CA THR A 399 -18.14 -35.88 26.77
C THR A 399 -18.47 -35.44 25.34
N PRO A 400 -17.58 -34.69 24.66
CA PRO A 400 -17.84 -34.20 23.32
C PRO A 400 -17.79 -35.32 22.28
N THR A 401 -18.62 -35.21 21.24
CA THR A 401 -18.50 -36.07 20.05
C THR A 401 -17.36 -35.70 19.15
N ARG A 402 -16.87 -34.47 19.26
CA ARG A 402 -15.78 -33.88 18.44
C ARG A 402 -16.02 -33.96 16.92
N GLU A 403 -17.27 -34.16 16.50
CA GLU A 403 -17.65 -34.15 15.10
C GLU A 403 -18.15 -32.75 14.70
N VAL A 404 -17.54 -32.17 13.68
CA VAL A 404 -17.93 -30.86 13.11
C VAL A 404 -18.32 -31.08 11.66
N ARG A 405 -19.58 -30.73 11.31
CA ARG A 405 -20.11 -30.85 9.96
C ARG A 405 -20.84 -29.57 9.58
N HIS A 406 -20.11 -28.61 9.00
CA HIS A 406 -20.72 -27.44 8.43
C HIS A 406 -20.76 -27.57 6.90
N THR A 407 -21.90 -27.23 6.29
CA THR A 407 -22.10 -27.36 4.84
C THR A 407 -22.35 -26.02 4.16
N HIS A 408 -22.67 -24.98 4.93
CA HIS A 408 -22.93 -23.65 4.38
C HIS A 408 -21.63 -22.94 3.97
N GLU A 409 -21.78 -21.98 3.08
CA GLU A 409 -20.66 -21.22 2.49
C GLU A 409 -19.84 -20.49 3.55
N GLY A 410 -18.52 -20.53 3.40
CA GLY A 410 -17.57 -19.80 4.24
C GLY A 410 -17.35 -20.40 5.64
N SER A 411 -17.76 -21.62 5.91
CA SER A 411 -17.55 -22.29 7.19
C SER A 411 -16.60 -23.49 7.08
N ILE A 412 -16.30 -24.15 8.21
CA ILE A 412 -15.47 -25.35 8.27
C ILE A 412 -16.03 -26.41 7.31
N GLY A 413 -15.20 -26.96 6.43
CA GLY A 413 -15.61 -27.92 5.41
C GLY A 413 -16.10 -27.30 4.10
N ASN A 414 -16.41 -26.00 4.06
CA ASN A 414 -16.78 -25.27 2.84
C ASN A 414 -16.21 -23.84 2.84
N LEU A 415 -14.89 -23.70 2.80
CA LEU A 415 -14.17 -22.42 2.97
C LEU A 415 -14.38 -21.42 1.83
N CYS A 416 -14.93 -21.84 0.70
CA CYS A 416 -15.16 -20.99 -0.47
C CYS A 416 -13.89 -20.30 -1.03
N THR A 417 -12.72 -20.90 -0.88
CA THR A 417 -11.42 -20.34 -1.32
C THR A 417 -11.42 -19.94 -2.78
N ALA A 418 -12.04 -20.72 -3.68
CA ALA A 418 -12.15 -20.39 -5.08
C ALA A 418 -13.00 -19.12 -5.35
N GLN A 419 -14.06 -18.92 -4.58
CA GLN A 419 -14.92 -17.72 -4.66
C GLN A 419 -14.16 -16.48 -4.17
N ILE A 420 -13.42 -16.58 -3.07
CA ILE A 420 -12.57 -15.52 -2.53
C ILE A 420 -11.46 -15.16 -3.54
N ARG A 421 -10.83 -16.16 -4.17
CA ARG A 421 -9.83 -15.94 -5.22
C ARG A 421 -10.41 -15.14 -6.39
N ARG A 422 -11.60 -15.50 -6.89
CA ARG A 422 -12.27 -14.75 -7.96
C ARG A 422 -12.61 -13.30 -7.59
N LYS A 423 -12.90 -13.02 -6.31
CA LYS A 423 -13.06 -11.62 -5.84
C LYS A 423 -11.76 -10.85 -6.00
N MET A 424 -10.64 -11.41 -5.56
CA MET A 424 -9.33 -10.78 -5.68
C MET A 424 -8.93 -10.56 -7.15
N GLU A 425 -9.10 -11.58 -8.00
CA GLU A 425 -8.78 -11.49 -9.43
C GLU A 425 -9.54 -10.37 -10.13
N ARG A 426 -10.82 -10.17 -9.80
CA ARG A 426 -11.62 -9.06 -10.36
C ARG A 426 -11.09 -7.69 -9.96
N VAL A 427 -10.70 -7.52 -8.71
CA VAL A 427 -10.15 -6.23 -8.26
C VAL A 427 -8.78 -5.97 -8.87
N MET A 428 -7.96 -7.02 -9.05
CA MET A 428 -6.66 -6.87 -9.70
C MET A 428 -6.75 -6.36 -11.15
N GLN A 429 -7.84 -6.68 -11.86
CA GLN A 429 -8.08 -6.17 -13.23
C GLN A 429 -8.30 -4.64 -13.27
N GLU A 430 -8.70 -4.02 -12.17
CA GLU A 430 -8.87 -2.57 -12.09
C GLU A 430 -7.55 -1.79 -12.16
N PHE A 431 -6.42 -2.46 -12.03
CA PHE A 431 -5.08 -1.85 -12.16
C PHE A 431 -4.47 -2.01 -13.57
N GLU A 432 -5.15 -2.61 -14.51
CA GLU A 432 -4.72 -2.82 -15.91
C GLU A 432 -5.19 -1.65 -16.79
#